data_c7df1edc3cdcf10416f843e43456edb6
#
_entry.id   c7df1edc3cdcf10416f843e43456edb6
#
_cell.length_a   1.000
_cell.length_b   1.000
_cell.length_c   1.000
_cell.angle_alpha   90.00
_cell.angle_beta   90.00
_cell.angle_gamma   90.00
#
_symmetry.space_group_name_H-M   'P 1'
#
loop_
_entity.id
_entity.type
_entity.pdbx_description
1 polymer ?
#
loop_
_entity_poly.entity_id
_entity_poly.type
_entity_poly.pdbx_seq_one_letter_code
_entity_poly.pdbx_strand_id
1 'polypeptide(L)'
;MDLFDLIGPVMIGPSSSHTAGAARIGLTARLLLGEEVARAEIGLHGSFAKTYRGHGTDRALVGGLMGMQVDDPRLRDSLTLAREKGMKLIFSAVNLRGAHPNTVRMTVTGVTGRMLTIEAASVGGGNIEVHRLDGLNVVFTGKENTLIIHHTDAPGMIAAVTGLLAKEALNIANMQVYRRQAGADAMMVLELDGVPAPETLEAIRALTDIRSATFLKRRTC
;
A
#
# COMPACT_ATOMS: atom_id res chain seq x y z
N MET A 1 -8.41 21.04 -7.77
CA MET A 1 -8.87 19.68 -8.18
C MET A 1 -8.82 19.70 -9.69
N ASP A 2 -7.92 18.94 -10.30
CA ASP A 2 -7.78 18.89 -11.75
C ASP A 2 -8.96 18.10 -12.35
N LEU A 3 -9.37 18.45 -13.59
CA LEU A 3 -10.42 17.72 -14.32
C LEU A 3 -10.08 16.24 -14.44
N PHE A 4 -8.81 15.91 -14.59
CA PHE A 4 -8.31 14.53 -14.63
C PHE A 4 -8.41 13.78 -13.30
N ASP A 5 -8.52 14.48 -12.16
CA ASP A 5 -8.84 13.86 -10.87
C ASP A 5 -10.29 13.39 -10.79
N LEU A 6 -11.17 13.93 -11.62
CA LEU A 6 -12.60 13.56 -11.72
C LEU A 6 -12.85 12.44 -12.73
N ILE A 7 -12.02 12.37 -13.77
CA ILE A 7 -12.06 11.29 -14.76
C ILE A 7 -11.24 10.15 -14.19
N GLY A 8 -11.90 9.12 -13.64
CA GLY A 8 -11.20 7.94 -13.12
C GLY A 8 -10.31 7.27 -14.17
N PRO A 9 -9.34 6.44 -13.74
CA PRO A 9 -8.45 5.74 -14.66
C PRO A 9 -9.22 4.79 -15.59
N VAL A 10 -8.62 4.40 -16.72
CA VAL A 10 -9.08 3.23 -17.48
C VAL A 10 -9.07 2.03 -16.52
N MET A 11 -10.22 1.42 -16.31
CA MET A 11 -10.38 0.38 -15.29
C MET A 11 -11.39 -0.67 -15.69
N ILE A 12 -11.29 -1.84 -15.08
CA ILE A 12 -12.30 -2.90 -15.16
C ILE A 12 -13.21 -2.79 -13.94
N GLY A 13 -14.47 -2.38 -14.17
CA GLY A 13 -15.48 -2.32 -13.12
C GLY A 13 -16.30 -1.02 -13.11
N PRO A 14 -17.39 -0.97 -12.35
CA PRO A 14 -18.38 0.10 -12.44
C PRO A 14 -18.05 1.35 -11.61
N SER A 15 -17.02 1.31 -10.75
CA SER A 15 -16.78 2.39 -9.78
C SER A 15 -15.29 2.68 -9.58
N SER A 16 -14.88 3.94 -9.79
CA SER A 16 -13.50 4.35 -9.52
C SER A 16 -13.11 4.15 -8.05
N SER A 17 -14.00 4.41 -7.11
CA SER A 17 -13.71 4.23 -5.69
C SER A 17 -13.76 2.78 -5.25
N HIS A 18 -14.82 2.04 -5.64
CA HIS A 18 -15.04 0.66 -5.15
C HIS A 18 -14.28 -0.40 -5.95
N THR A 19 -13.83 -0.08 -7.15
CA THR A 19 -13.05 -1.01 -7.99
C THR A 19 -11.60 -0.54 -8.12
N ALA A 20 -11.34 0.59 -8.78
CA ALA A 20 -9.96 1.03 -9.02
C ALA A 20 -9.21 1.35 -7.71
N GLY A 21 -9.85 2.09 -6.79
CA GLY A 21 -9.26 2.37 -5.48
C GLY A 21 -9.01 1.10 -4.66
N ALA A 22 -9.94 0.14 -4.67
CA ALA A 22 -9.77 -1.13 -3.98
C ALA A 22 -8.63 -1.97 -4.58
N ALA A 23 -8.54 -2.07 -5.92
CA ALA A 23 -7.43 -2.77 -6.58
C ALA A 23 -6.09 -2.14 -6.24
N ARG A 24 -6.01 -0.80 -6.22
CA ARG A 24 -4.79 -0.08 -5.80
C ARG A 24 -4.42 -0.35 -4.36
N ILE A 25 -5.38 -0.42 -3.43
CA ILE A 25 -5.10 -0.78 -2.03
C ILE A 25 -4.52 -2.19 -1.96
N GLY A 26 -5.14 -3.17 -2.62
CA GLY A 26 -4.62 -4.54 -2.67
C GLY A 26 -3.22 -4.63 -3.24
N LEU A 27 -2.97 -3.93 -4.37
CA LEU A 27 -1.65 -3.89 -5.00
C LEU A 27 -0.60 -3.21 -4.12
N THR A 28 -0.96 -2.13 -3.43
CA THR A 28 -0.06 -1.48 -2.47
C THR A 28 0.32 -2.41 -1.34
N ALA A 29 -0.64 -3.15 -0.76
CA ALA A 29 -0.38 -4.15 0.27
C ALA A 29 0.57 -5.25 -0.24
N ARG A 30 0.38 -5.73 -1.46
CA ARG A 30 1.24 -6.71 -2.12
C ARG A 30 2.69 -6.21 -2.27
N LEU A 31 2.84 -4.96 -2.74
CA LEU A 31 4.16 -4.34 -2.95
C LEU A 31 4.87 -4.12 -1.62
N LEU A 32 4.16 -3.67 -0.58
CA LEU A 32 4.71 -3.48 0.76
C LEU A 32 5.08 -4.81 1.43
N LEU A 33 4.31 -5.86 1.20
CA LEU A 33 4.65 -7.21 1.67
C LEU A 33 5.93 -7.73 0.98
N GLY A 34 6.12 -7.41 -0.31
CA GLY A 34 7.31 -7.75 -1.08
C GLY A 34 7.37 -9.20 -1.59
N GLU A 35 6.33 -9.99 -1.35
CA GLU A 35 6.24 -11.40 -1.76
C GLU A 35 4.81 -11.83 -2.11
N GLU A 36 4.61 -13.05 -2.61
CA GLU A 36 3.28 -13.58 -2.91
C GLU A 36 2.44 -13.76 -1.65
N VAL A 37 1.16 -13.35 -1.76
CA VAL A 37 0.21 -13.44 -0.66
C VAL A 37 -0.34 -14.87 -0.58
N ALA A 38 -0.13 -15.53 0.56
CA ALA A 38 -0.69 -16.86 0.86
C ALA A 38 -2.03 -16.75 1.61
N ARG A 39 -2.22 -15.70 2.41
CA ARG A 39 -3.43 -15.48 3.21
C ARG A 39 -3.71 -13.99 3.32
N ALA A 40 -5.00 -13.61 3.27
CA ALA A 40 -5.45 -12.26 3.56
C ALA A 40 -6.73 -12.27 4.41
N GLU A 41 -6.69 -11.52 5.52
CA GLU A 41 -7.84 -11.20 6.36
C GLU A 41 -8.24 -9.75 6.05
N ILE A 42 -9.43 -9.56 5.50
CA ILE A 42 -9.89 -8.32 4.90
C ILE A 42 -11.10 -7.80 5.66
N GLY A 43 -10.89 -6.80 6.49
CA GLY A 43 -11.93 -6.10 7.24
C GLY A 43 -12.41 -4.89 6.46
N LEU A 44 -13.65 -4.90 6.00
CA LEU A 44 -14.28 -3.83 5.22
C LEU A 44 -15.07 -2.91 6.13
N HIS A 45 -14.89 -1.59 5.97
CA HIS A 45 -15.60 -0.57 6.73
C HIS A 45 -16.63 0.19 5.87
N GLY A 46 -17.68 0.66 6.51
CA GLY A 46 -18.63 1.64 5.95
C GLY A 46 -19.27 1.19 4.64
N SER A 47 -19.08 1.97 3.57
CA SER A 47 -19.62 1.69 2.25
C SER A 47 -19.01 0.43 1.63
N PHE A 48 -17.70 0.21 1.82
CA PHE A 48 -17.06 -1.02 1.37
C PHE A 48 -17.73 -2.27 1.96
N ALA A 49 -18.06 -2.27 3.26
CA ALA A 49 -18.74 -3.40 3.89
C ALA A 49 -20.15 -3.63 3.34
N LYS A 50 -20.88 -2.55 3.00
CA LYS A 50 -22.26 -2.62 2.56
C LYS A 50 -22.41 -3.10 1.11
N THR A 51 -21.47 -2.74 0.25
CA THR A 51 -21.64 -2.87 -1.22
C THR A 51 -20.60 -3.73 -1.92
N TYR A 52 -19.65 -4.33 -1.18
CA TYR A 52 -18.44 -4.94 -1.74
C TYR A 52 -18.70 -5.98 -2.85
N ARG A 53 -19.71 -6.83 -2.70
CA ARG A 53 -20.08 -7.85 -3.72
C ARG A 53 -20.68 -7.22 -4.96
N GLY A 54 -21.57 -6.22 -4.78
CA GLY A 54 -22.27 -5.56 -5.89
C GLY A 54 -21.35 -4.72 -6.77
N HIS A 55 -20.36 -4.07 -6.19
CA HIS A 55 -19.41 -3.23 -6.90
C HIS A 55 -18.08 -3.94 -7.20
N GLY A 56 -17.93 -5.21 -6.85
CA GLY A 56 -16.72 -5.99 -7.10
C GLY A 56 -15.51 -5.55 -6.28
N THR A 57 -15.72 -4.91 -5.11
CA THR A 57 -14.63 -4.47 -4.22
C THR A 57 -13.79 -5.65 -3.73
N ASP A 58 -14.42 -6.79 -3.45
CA ASP A 58 -13.79 -8.05 -3.09
C ASP A 58 -12.83 -8.53 -4.19
N ARG A 59 -13.30 -8.58 -5.44
CA ARG A 59 -12.50 -8.96 -6.60
C ARG A 59 -11.35 -7.99 -6.84
N ALA A 60 -11.62 -6.70 -6.72
CA ALA A 60 -10.62 -5.67 -6.93
C ALA A 60 -9.50 -5.74 -5.88
N LEU A 61 -9.84 -5.86 -4.58
CA LEU A 61 -8.85 -6.03 -3.51
C LEU A 61 -7.99 -7.27 -3.73
N VAL A 62 -8.62 -8.41 -4.03
CA VAL A 62 -7.90 -9.69 -4.25
C VAL A 62 -7.06 -9.64 -5.52
N GLY A 63 -7.57 -9.08 -6.62
CA GLY A 63 -6.78 -8.90 -7.83
C GLY A 63 -5.53 -8.04 -7.58
N GLY A 64 -5.67 -6.94 -6.83
CA GLY A 64 -4.53 -6.14 -6.38
C GLY A 64 -3.53 -6.94 -5.54
N LEU A 65 -3.99 -7.76 -4.59
CA LEU A 65 -3.14 -8.67 -3.80
C LEU A 65 -2.43 -9.71 -4.67
N MET A 66 -2.99 -10.06 -5.83
CA MET A 66 -2.35 -10.91 -6.83
C MET A 66 -1.42 -10.16 -7.80
N GLY A 67 -1.26 -8.84 -7.63
CA GLY A 67 -0.39 -8.01 -8.48
C GLY A 67 -1.07 -7.44 -9.73
N MET A 68 -2.39 -7.57 -9.87
CA MET A 68 -3.13 -7.05 -11.03
C MET A 68 -3.28 -5.53 -10.95
N GLN A 69 -3.17 -4.87 -12.10
CA GLN A 69 -3.46 -3.44 -12.26
C GLN A 69 -4.96 -3.20 -12.38
N VAL A 70 -5.39 -1.93 -12.30
CA VAL A 70 -6.82 -1.54 -12.31
C VAL A 70 -7.53 -1.82 -13.63
N ASP A 71 -6.79 -1.94 -14.72
CA ASP A 71 -7.25 -2.23 -16.08
C ASP A 71 -7.07 -3.71 -16.48
N ASP A 72 -6.54 -4.54 -15.58
CA ASP A 72 -6.34 -5.96 -15.85
C ASP A 72 -7.69 -6.70 -15.96
N PRO A 73 -8.03 -7.30 -17.14
CA PRO A 73 -9.30 -7.98 -17.33
C PRO A 73 -9.53 -9.15 -16.36
N ARG A 74 -8.46 -9.74 -15.81
CA ARG A 74 -8.51 -10.85 -14.85
C ARG A 74 -9.07 -10.44 -13.49
N LEU A 75 -9.21 -9.13 -13.21
CA LEU A 75 -9.86 -8.65 -11.99
C LEU A 75 -11.25 -9.25 -11.77
N ARG A 76 -11.98 -9.53 -12.86
CA ARG A 76 -13.33 -10.15 -12.79
C ARG A 76 -13.31 -11.54 -12.15
N ASP A 77 -12.23 -12.28 -12.38
CA ASP A 77 -12.07 -13.69 -12.00
C ASP A 77 -11.09 -13.87 -10.83
N SER A 78 -10.61 -12.77 -10.24
CA SER A 78 -9.55 -12.76 -9.22
C SER A 78 -9.83 -13.66 -8.02
N LEU A 79 -11.08 -13.78 -7.56
CA LEU A 79 -11.44 -14.68 -6.46
C LEU A 79 -11.28 -16.16 -6.83
N THR A 80 -11.59 -16.53 -8.06
CA THR A 80 -11.39 -17.89 -8.59
C THR A 80 -9.91 -18.18 -8.73
N LEU A 81 -9.17 -17.27 -9.38
CA LEU A 81 -7.73 -17.38 -9.58
C LEU A 81 -6.97 -17.44 -8.23
N ALA A 82 -7.38 -16.66 -7.25
CA ALA A 82 -6.80 -16.69 -5.89
C ALA A 82 -7.01 -18.06 -5.22
N ARG A 83 -8.21 -18.64 -5.37
CA ARG A 83 -8.52 -19.97 -4.85
C ARG A 83 -7.68 -21.06 -5.55
N GLU A 84 -7.55 -21.00 -6.86
CA GLU A 84 -6.71 -21.92 -7.63
C GLU A 84 -5.25 -21.87 -7.23
N LYS A 85 -4.75 -20.68 -6.86
CA LYS A 85 -3.40 -20.50 -6.28
C LYS A 85 -3.30 -20.88 -4.80
N GLY A 86 -4.36 -21.34 -4.17
CA GLY A 86 -4.36 -21.73 -2.76
C GLY A 86 -4.36 -20.55 -1.77
N MET A 87 -4.61 -19.32 -2.22
CA MET A 87 -4.68 -18.15 -1.36
C MET A 87 -5.89 -18.25 -0.42
N LYS A 88 -5.65 -18.14 0.88
CA LYS A 88 -6.72 -18.15 1.90
C LYS A 88 -7.26 -16.74 2.11
N LEU A 89 -8.56 -16.55 1.88
CA LEU A 89 -9.24 -15.26 1.96
C LEU A 89 -10.31 -15.28 3.05
N ILE A 90 -10.29 -14.30 3.93
CA ILE A 90 -11.30 -14.10 4.99
C ILE A 90 -11.80 -12.66 4.89
N PHE A 91 -13.09 -12.49 4.63
CA PHE A 91 -13.74 -11.18 4.62
C PHE A 91 -14.61 -11.00 5.85
N SER A 92 -14.54 -9.82 6.45
CA SER A 92 -15.37 -9.43 7.58
C SER A 92 -15.81 -7.97 7.47
N ALA A 93 -16.93 -7.63 8.10
CA ALA A 93 -17.30 -6.24 8.31
C ALA A 93 -16.64 -5.75 9.61
N VAL A 94 -16.03 -4.56 9.55
CA VAL A 94 -15.41 -3.92 10.71
C VAL A 94 -15.95 -2.51 10.89
N ASN A 95 -15.96 -2.03 12.14
CA ASN A 95 -16.28 -0.64 12.44
C ASN A 95 -15.02 0.11 12.87
N LEU A 96 -14.54 1.02 12.02
CA LEU A 96 -13.36 1.84 12.25
C LEU A 96 -13.80 3.26 12.57
N ARG A 97 -13.80 3.62 13.84
CA ARG A 97 -14.28 4.93 14.30
C ARG A 97 -13.48 6.06 13.65
N GLY A 98 -14.18 7.02 13.01
CA GLY A 98 -13.56 8.18 12.35
C GLY A 98 -12.89 7.89 11.00
N ALA A 99 -12.93 6.64 10.51
CA ALA A 99 -12.36 6.30 9.22
C ALA A 99 -13.27 6.70 8.05
N HIS A 100 -12.66 6.92 6.88
CA HIS A 100 -13.39 7.17 5.64
C HIS A 100 -14.31 5.98 5.30
N PRO A 101 -15.54 6.18 4.75
CA PRO A 101 -16.49 5.09 4.47
C PRO A 101 -15.95 3.96 3.56
N ASN A 102 -14.97 4.25 2.71
CA ASN A 102 -14.34 3.28 1.82
C ASN A 102 -12.98 2.82 2.38
N THR A 103 -12.91 2.53 3.67
CA THR A 103 -11.69 2.04 4.31
C THR A 103 -11.68 0.51 4.39
N VAL A 104 -10.51 -0.06 4.21
CA VAL A 104 -10.22 -1.47 4.46
C VAL A 104 -9.04 -1.58 5.42
N ARG A 105 -9.14 -2.49 6.39
CA ARG A 105 -8.02 -2.96 7.20
C ARG A 105 -7.72 -4.39 6.79
N MET A 106 -6.49 -4.64 6.36
CA MET A 106 -6.06 -5.96 5.92
C MET A 106 -4.85 -6.42 6.72
N THR A 107 -4.86 -7.70 7.10
CA THR A 107 -3.66 -8.42 7.49
C THR A 107 -3.35 -9.43 6.40
N VAL A 108 -2.21 -9.27 5.74
CA VAL A 108 -1.75 -10.15 4.67
C VAL A 108 -0.54 -10.94 5.13
N THR A 109 -0.51 -12.23 4.81
CA THR A 109 0.60 -13.14 5.10
C THR A 109 1.15 -13.65 3.78
N GLY A 110 2.44 -13.53 3.61
CA GLY A 110 3.16 -14.00 2.43
C GLY A 110 3.49 -15.49 2.48
N VAL A 111 4.05 -16.00 1.39
CA VAL A 111 4.43 -17.42 1.26
C VAL A 111 5.57 -17.81 2.20
N THR A 112 6.42 -16.86 2.63
CA THR A 112 7.49 -17.10 3.60
C THR A 112 7.02 -16.97 5.06
N GLY A 113 5.76 -16.56 5.28
CA GLY A 113 5.19 -16.28 6.59
C GLY A 113 5.35 -14.84 7.05
N ARG A 114 5.96 -13.95 6.24
CA ARG A 114 6.00 -12.52 6.52
C ARG A 114 4.58 -11.95 6.60
N MET A 115 4.34 -11.11 7.58
CA MET A 115 3.04 -10.46 7.79
C MET A 115 3.13 -8.96 7.60
N LEU A 116 2.05 -8.38 7.09
CA LEU A 116 1.85 -6.95 6.95
C LEU A 116 0.41 -6.61 7.34
N THR A 117 0.23 -5.59 8.17
CA THR A 117 -1.09 -5.03 8.46
C THR A 117 -1.19 -3.61 7.88
N ILE A 118 -2.18 -3.38 7.04
CA ILE A 118 -2.42 -2.09 6.39
C ILE A 118 -3.86 -1.62 6.63
N GLU A 119 -4.04 -0.32 6.89
CA GLU A 119 -5.33 0.35 6.86
C GLU A 119 -5.26 1.47 5.82
N ALA A 120 -6.13 1.40 4.83
CA ALA A 120 -6.14 2.35 3.72
C ALA A 120 -7.57 2.63 3.26
N ALA A 121 -7.77 3.84 2.74
CA ALA A 121 -9.04 4.31 2.20
C ALA A 121 -8.94 4.59 0.70
N SER A 122 -10.03 4.33 -0.03
CA SER A 122 -10.23 4.87 -1.37
C SER A 122 -10.93 6.22 -1.26
N VAL A 123 -10.22 7.28 -1.65
CA VAL A 123 -10.64 8.68 -1.45
C VAL A 123 -11.24 9.34 -2.70
N GLY A 124 -11.61 8.55 -3.71
CA GLY A 124 -12.24 9.01 -4.95
C GLY A 124 -11.29 9.05 -6.14
N GLY A 125 -11.84 9.02 -7.37
CA GLY A 125 -11.05 9.02 -8.62
C GLY A 125 -10.07 7.84 -8.77
N GLY A 126 -10.24 6.76 -7.99
CA GLY A 126 -9.27 5.68 -7.88
C GLY A 126 -8.07 6.01 -6.98
N ASN A 127 -8.03 7.17 -6.36
CA ASN A 127 -6.96 7.53 -5.42
C ASN A 127 -7.13 6.79 -4.09
N ILE A 128 -6.00 6.54 -3.44
CA ILE A 128 -5.95 5.88 -2.13
C ILE A 128 -5.15 6.71 -1.14
N GLU A 129 -5.43 6.51 0.13
CA GLU A 129 -4.64 7.04 1.24
C GLU A 129 -4.41 5.94 2.28
N VAL A 130 -3.15 5.67 2.60
CA VAL A 130 -2.78 4.72 3.66
C VAL A 130 -2.69 5.50 4.96
N HIS A 131 -3.40 5.01 6.00
CA HIS A 131 -3.47 5.64 7.32
C HIS A 131 -2.73 4.88 8.40
N ARG A 132 -2.56 3.58 8.21
CA ARG A 132 -1.81 2.73 9.14
C ARG A 132 -1.01 1.67 8.40
N LEU A 133 0.19 1.41 8.92
CA LEU A 133 1.05 0.34 8.45
C LEU A 133 1.75 -0.30 9.67
N ASP A 134 1.56 -1.61 9.87
CA ASP A 134 2.09 -2.38 11.00
C ASP A 134 1.82 -1.72 12.37
N GLY A 135 0.61 -1.15 12.49
CA GLY A 135 0.13 -0.49 13.70
C GLY A 135 0.70 0.91 13.95
N LEU A 136 1.57 1.45 13.09
CA LEU A 136 1.98 2.84 13.07
C LEU A 136 0.97 3.68 12.31
N ASN A 137 0.62 4.86 12.83
CA ASN A 137 -0.13 5.85 12.06
C ASN A 137 0.84 6.45 11.04
N VAL A 138 0.50 6.38 9.77
CA VAL A 138 1.27 6.92 8.66
C VAL A 138 0.32 7.61 7.69
N VAL A 139 0.82 8.51 6.83
CA VAL A 139 0.00 9.07 5.75
C VAL A 139 0.82 9.08 4.47
N PHE A 140 0.35 8.37 3.45
CA PHE A 140 0.88 8.47 2.08
C PHE A 140 -0.16 7.99 1.07
N THR A 141 -0.03 8.46 -0.17
CA THR A 141 -1.00 8.19 -1.24
C THR A 141 -0.46 7.25 -2.33
N GLY A 142 0.85 7.11 -2.45
CA GLY A 142 1.49 6.39 -3.55
C GLY A 142 1.29 7.06 -4.91
N LYS A 143 0.91 8.34 -4.95
CA LYS A 143 0.85 9.15 -6.18
C LYS A 143 2.24 9.49 -6.69
N GLU A 144 3.16 9.75 -5.77
CA GLU A 144 4.56 10.06 -6.07
C GLU A 144 5.46 8.83 -5.86
N ASN A 145 6.69 8.91 -6.32
CA ASN A 145 7.71 7.93 -6.01
C ASN A 145 7.93 7.91 -4.50
N THR A 146 7.47 6.88 -3.83
CA THR A 146 7.43 6.84 -2.36
C THR A 146 8.32 5.73 -1.83
N LEU A 147 9.34 6.10 -1.06
CA LEU A 147 10.18 5.16 -0.32
C LEU A 147 9.68 5.04 1.11
N ILE A 148 9.31 3.83 1.51
CA ILE A 148 8.79 3.51 2.83
C ILE A 148 9.81 2.63 3.54
N ILE A 149 10.29 3.09 4.69
CA ILE A 149 11.35 2.43 5.45
C ILE A 149 10.87 2.16 6.87
N HIS A 150 10.79 0.88 7.23
CA HIS A 150 10.55 0.44 8.61
C HIS A 150 11.89 0.25 9.31
N HIS A 151 12.09 0.93 10.42
CA HIS A 151 13.38 0.94 11.13
C HIS A 151 13.19 1.05 12.65
N THR A 152 14.27 0.82 13.41
CA THR A 152 14.33 1.18 14.82
C THR A 152 14.58 2.68 14.95
N ASP A 153 13.87 3.38 15.86
CA ASP A 153 14.07 4.81 16.12
C ASP A 153 15.42 5.03 16.85
N ALA A 154 16.48 5.21 16.07
CA ALA A 154 17.84 5.42 16.57
C ALA A 154 18.45 6.70 16.00
N PRO A 155 19.32 7.38 16.77
CA PRO A 155 20.08 8.53 16.27
C PRO A 155 20.88 8.18 15.00
N GLY A 156 20.85 9.09 14.01
CA GLY A 156 21.60 8.93 12.77
C GLY A 156 20.86 8.21 11.65
N MET A 157 19.73 7.53 11.90
CA MET A 157 19.00 6.80 10.86
C MET A 157 18.56 7.67 9.71
N ILE A 158 17.99 8.84 10.00
CA ILE A 158 17.59 9.80 8.97
C ILE A 158 18.80 10.21 8.13
N ALA A 159 19.91 10.57 8.77
CA ALA A 159 21.12 11.01 8.09
C ALA A 159 21.72 9.89 7.22
N ALA A 160 21.72 8.64 7.69
CA ALA A 160 22.22 7.50 6.93
C ALA A 160 21.40 7.27 5.65
N VAL A 161 20.06 7.26 5.76
CA VAL A 161 19.16 7.08 4.60
C VAL A 161 19.29 8.25 3.62
N THR A 162 19.16 9.49 4.09
CA THR A 162 19.21 10.68 3.23
C THR A 162 20.59 10.88 2.60
N GLY A 163 21.65 10.47 3.29
CA GLY A 163 23.02 10.47 2.76
C GLY A 163 23.21 9.51 1.59
N LEU A 164 22.54 8.36 1.58
CA LEU A 164 22.57 7.44 0.45
C LEU A 164 21.80 8.01 -0.76
N LEU A 165 20.63 8.61 -0.54
CA LEU A 165 19.86 9.27 -1.60
C LEU A 165 20.61 10.48 -2.19
N ALA A 166 21.29 11.26 -1.35
CA ALA A 166 22.08 12.42 -1.77
C ALA A 166 23.26 12.05 -2.71
N LYS A 167 23.87 10.87 -2.55
CA LYS A 167 24.92 10.38 -3.45
C LYS A 167 24.43 10.19 -4.90
N GLU A 168 23.15 9.91 -5.09
CA GLU A 168 22.49 9.81 -6.39
C GLU A 168 21.89 11.13 -6.88
N ALA A 169 22.11 12.23 -6.15
CA ALA A 169 21.47 13.52 -6.40
C ALA A 169 19.92 13.44 -6.45
N LEU A 170 19.33 12.47 -5.75
CA LEU A 170 17.87 12.33 -5.61
C LEU A 170 17.34 13.37 -4.64
N ASN A 171 16.44 14.22 -5.14
CA ASN A 171 15.75 15.18 -4.31
C ASN A 171 14.59 14.52 -3.55
N ILE A 172 14.44 14.92 -2.28
CA ILE A 172 13.32 14.51 -1.41
C ILE A 172 12.31 15.66 -1.42
N ALA A 173 11.16 15.44 -2.06
CA ALA A 173 10.09 16.43 -2.16
C ALA A 173 9.33 16.57 -0.83
N ASN A 174 9.12 15.45 -0.14
CA ASN A 174 8.46 15.39 1.16
C ASN A 174 9.05 14.25 1.98
N MET A 175 9.14 14.45 3.30
CA MET A 175 9.61 13.43 4.23
C MET A 175 8.84 13.51 5.54
N GLN A 176 8.37 12.36 6.00
CA GLN A 176 7.71 12.22 7.29
C GLN A 176 8.27 11.02 8.03
N VAL A 177 8.43 11.17 9.33
CA VAL A 177 8.90 10.10 10.23
C VAL A 177 7.88 9.90 11.33
N TYR A 178 7.39 8.67 11.44
CA TYR A 178 6.40 8.26 12.42
C TYR A 178 7.03 7.29 13.38
N ARG A 179 6.72 7.41 14.68
CA ARG A 179 7.19 6.50 15.73
C ARG A 179 6.12 6.31 16.79
N ARG A 180 6.14 5.19 17.48
CA ARG A 180 5.29 4.97 18.67
C ARG A 180 5.87 5.66 19.90
N GLN A 181 7.16 5.43 20.14
CA GLN A 181 7.92 5.98 21.25
C GLN A 181 9.41 5.99 20.88
N ALA A 182 10.20 6.75 21.62
CA ALA A 182 11.66 6.78 21.43
C ALA A 182 12.27 5.39 21.55
N GLY A 183 13.18 5.04 20.65
CA GLY A 183 13.89 3.77 20.60
C GLY A 183 13.07 2.56 20.13
N ALA A 184 11.79 2.74 19.79
CA ALA A 184 10.93 1.65 19.28
C ALA A 184 10.84 1.65 17.74
N ASP A 185 9.80 1.00 17.22
CA ASP A 185 9.51 0.98 15.79
C ASP A 185 9.19 2.37 15.25
N ALA A 186 9.79 2.69 14.12
CA ALA A 186 9.55 3.90 13.37
C ALA A 186 9.40 3.61 11.88
N MET A 187 8.74 4.53 11.18
CA MET A 187 8.51 4.47 9.75
C MET A 187 8.91 5.81 9.13
N MET A 188 9.83 5.78 8.16
CA MET A 188 10.06 6.92 7.28
C MET A 188 9.25 6.75 6.01
N VAL A 189 8.60 7.81 5.58
CA VAL A 189 7.92 7.92 4.29
C VAL A 189 8.57 9.10 3.57
N LEU A 190 9.22 8.82 2.44
CA LEU A 190 9.91 9.82 1.63
C LEU A 190 9.30 9.83 0.23
N GLU A 191 8.85 11.00 -0.23
CA GLU A 191 8.44 11.23 -1.61
C GLU A 191 9.63 11.80 -2.38
N LEU A 192 10.01 11.12 -3.48
CA LEU A 192 11.22 11.40 -4.24
C LEU A 192 10.89 11.92 -5.63
N ASP A 193 11.65 12.88 -6.13
CA ASP A 193 11.52 13.37 -7.51
C ASP A 193 12.01 12.36 -8.57
N GLY A 194 12.76 11.34 -8.14
CA GLY A 194 13.33 10.31 -9.00
C GLY A 194 13.11 8.88 -8.50
N VAL A 195 13.70 7.93 -9.19
CA VAL A 195 13.67 6.50 -8.86
C VAL A 195 15.04 6.10 -8.35
N PRO A 196 15.17 5.63 -7.10
CA PRO A 196 16.45 5.15 -6.57
C PRO A 196 17.00 3.97 -7.37
N ALA A 197 18.29 3.92 -7.58
CA ALA A 197 18.97 2.77 -8.16
C ALA A 197 18.74 1.52 -7.28
N PRO A 198 18.71 0.32 -7.87
CA PRO A 198 18.62 -0.92 -7.09
C PRO A 198 19.68 -1.03 -6.02
N GLU A 199 20.92 -0.62 -6.33
CA GLU A 199 22.07 -0.65 -5.44
C GLU A 199 21.87 0.24 -4.21
N THR A 200 21.24 1.41 -4.38
CA THR A 200 20.91 2.31 -3.27
C THR A 200 19.82 1.73 -2.38
N LEU A 201 18.80 1.09 -2.96
CA LEU A 201 17.78 0.40 -2.18
C LEU A 201 18.38 -0.76 -1.37
N GLU A 202 19.30 -1.54 -1.96
CA GLU A 202 20.02 -2.59 -1.24
C GLU A 202 20.94 -2.02 -0.14
N ALA A 203 21.65 -0.92 -0.42
CA ALA A 203 22.47 -0.25 0.58
C ALA A 203 21.63 0.27 1.77
N ILE A 204 20.43 0.80 1.49
CA ILE A 204 19.49 1.22 2.55
C ILE A 204 19.03 -0.02 3.34
N ARG A 205 18.66 -1.12 2.69
CA ARG A 205 18.24 -2.36 3.36
C ARG A 205 19.34 -2.98 4.23
N ALA A 206 20.61 -2.76 3.85
CA ALA A 206 21.77 -3.27 4.57
C ALA A 206 22.17 -2.42 5.79
N LEU A 207 21.59 -1.23 5.98
CA LEU A 207 21.84 -0.43 7.18
C LEU A 207 21.38 -1.17 8.44
N THR A 208 22.19 -1.11 9.50
CA THR A 208 21.76 -1.59 10.82
C THR A 208 20.48 -0.89 11.24
N ASP A 209 19.58 -1.61 11.89
CA ASP A 209 18.29 -1.12 12.36
C ASP A 209 17.21 -0.90 11.26
N ILE A 210 17.49 -1.09 9.98
CA ILE A 210 16.47 -1.18 8.94
C ILE A 210 15.85 -2.58 8.95
N ARG A 211 14.52 -2.64 9.05
CA ARG A 211 13.74 -3.90 8.99
C ARG A 211 13.23 -4.16 7.58
N SER A 212 12.83 -3.12 6.89
CA SER A 212 12.43 -3.19 5.49
C SER A 212 12.54 -1.83 4.81
N ALA A 213 12.82 -1.83 3.51
CA ALA A 213 12.73 -0.66 2.66
C ALA A 213 12.02 -1.05 1.37
N THR A 214 10.87 -0.43 1.11
CA THR A 214 10.02 -0.69 -0.05
C THR A 214 9.84 0.58 -0.84
N PHE A 215 10.10 0.50 -2.14
CA PHE A 215 9.89 1.61 -3.06
C PHE A 215 8.62 1.38 -3.87
N LEU A 216 7.69 2.32 -3.77
CA LEU A 216 6.49 2.38 -4.58
C LEU A 216 6.74 3.39 -5.70
N LYS A 217 6.88 2.89 -6.93
CA LYS A 217 7.06 3.75 -8.10
C LYS A 217 5.77 4.52 -8.37
N ARG A 218 5.91 5.82 -8.68
CA ARG A 218 4.82 6.68 -9.14
C ARG A 218 4.07 5.99 -10.28
N ARG A 219 2.75 6.01 -10.20
CA ARG A 219 1.88 5.49 -11.26
C ARG A 219 1.63 6.61 -12.27
N THR A 220 2.06 6.40 -13.47
CA THR A 220 1.56 7.17 -14.62
C THR A 220 0.11 6.75 -14.88
N CYS A 221 -0.78 7.73 -14.92
CA CYS A 221 -2.18 7.56 -15.35
C CYS A 221 -2.26 7.08 -16.79
#